data_3b171f7216436d44d45984e71ec70c6e
#
_entry.id   3b171f7216436d44d45984e71ec70c6e
#
_cell.length_a   1.000
_cell.length_b   1.000
_cell.length_c   1.000
_cell.angle_alpha   90.00
_cell.angle_beta   90.00
_cell.angle_gamma   90.00
#
_symmetry.space_group_name_H-M   'P 1'
#
loop_
_entity.id
_entity.type
_entity.pdbx_description
1 polymer ?
#
loop_
_entity_poly.entity_id
_entity_poly.type
_entity_poly.pdbx_seq_one_letter_code
_entity_poly.pdbx_strand_id
1 'polypeptide(L)'
;CHKGGYLPFTVDVTRYLKEGENDLCVRVRDISDQSWHAKGKQKIQKGGMFYTAQSGIWQTVWMEAVPHNYIEEIKCRPFYDTGEVEITVFANVAKKARIILEGRVCEAGTNEPVRIRLREKRSWTPWDPYLYEFEVRMGKDKVKSYFAMRCITVEKDPKGIPRICLNHEILFQRGLLDQGYWPDGLYTAPADEAMIFDISQAKNLGYNMLRKHCKIEPQRWYYHCDRLGMLVWQDMVNGGEAYHHWYVTYGATAMSIWHITVTDKVRRLLSRKSEKGRAEFEHEMRQTVRTLYGHPSIVLWTLFNEGWGQFDTKRLTKELKRLDPTRLVDAASGWFDQRCGDVRSTHNYFFRLKVKTEKERASILSEFGGFSMREKGHSACPAIYGYRIFPGKKSLCHAYEKIWKEVRNLERLSTRSCRILKKK
;
A
#
# COMPACT_ATOMS: atom_id res chain seq x y z
N CYS A 1 16.72 -14.29 15.70
CA CYS A 1 16.56 -14.70 14.29
C CYS A 1 15.26 -14.12 13.73
N HIS A 2 15.32 -13.49 12.55
CA HIS A 2 14.18 -12.93 11.83
C HIS A 2 13.98 -13.70 10.51
N LYS A 3 12.73 -13.78 10.02
CA LYS A 3 12.37 -14.35 8.71
C LYS A 3 11.52 -13.35 7.94
N GLY A 4 11.68 -13.32 6.63
CA GLY A 4 11.03 -12.38 5.73
C GLY A 4 11.93 -11.18 5.40
N GLY A 5 11.70 -10.57 4.24
CA GLY A 5 12.55 -9.50 3.71
C GLY A 5 11.88 -8.11 3.69
N TYR A 6 10.66 -7.98 4.20
CA TYR A 6 9.86 -6.77 4.04
C TYR A 6 9.38 -6.11 5.34
N LEU A 7 9.55 -6.80 6.45
CA LEU A 7 9.07 -6.32 7.74
C LEU A 7 10.22 -5.92 8.65
N PRO A 8 10.03 -4.90 9.51
CA PRO A 8 11.02 -4.52 10.50
C PRO A 8 11.17 -5.60 11.59
N PHE A 9 12.32 -5.62 12.21
CA PHE A 9 12.56 -6.40 13.42
C PHE A 9 13.47 -5.64 14.39
N THR A 10 13.29 -5.89 15.67
CA THR A 10 14.02 -5.27 16.76
C THR A 10 14.76 -6.32 17.56
N VAL A 11 15.95 -6.00 18.03
CA VAL A 11 16.75 -6.86 18.89
C VAL A 11 17.23 -6.03 20.08
N ASP A 12 16.94 -6.49 21.29
CA ASP A 12 17.53 -5.93 22.50
C ASP A 12 18.98 -6.41 22.62
N VAL A 13 19.90 -5.47 22.54
CA VAL A 13 21.34 -5.71 22.62
C VAL A 13 21.95 -5.27 23.96
N THR A 14 21.16 -4.74 24.89
CA THR A 14 21.61 -4.12 26.14
C THR A 14 22.64 -4.95 26.88
N ARG A 15 22.39 -6.25 27.06
CA ARG A 15 23.28 -7.15 27.83
C ARG A 15 24.57 -7.53 27.08
N TYR A 16 24.67 -7.21 25.80
CA TYR A 16 25.84 -7.54 24.95
C TYR A 16 26.75 -6.34 24.72
N LEU A 17 26.26 -5.14 25.01
CA LEU A 17 27.04 -3.92 24.88
C LEU A 17 28.11 -3.83 25.95
N LYS A 18 29.26 -3.36 25.56
CA LYS A 18 30.39 -3.02 26.43
C LYS A 18 30.82 -1.57 26.16
N GLU A 19 31.57 -0.98 27.11
CA GLU A 19 32.19 0.33 26.92
C GLU A 19 33.19 0.31 25.77
N GLY A 20 33.18 1.33 24.93
CA GLY A 20 34.06 1.45 23.76
C GLY A 20 33.47 0.80 22.50
N GLU A 21 34.33 0.22 21.68
CA GLU A 21 33.96 -0.37 20.40
C GLU A 21 33.18 -1.69 20.56
N ASN A 22 32.12 -1.82 19.77
CA ASN A 22 31.26 -3.00 19.70
C ASN A 22 31.11 -3.43 18.25
N ASP A 23 31.31 -4.71 17.98
CA ASP A 23 31.12 -5.30 16.67
C ASP A 23 29.73 -5.89 16.53
N LEU A 24 29.00 -5.49 15.50
CA LEU A 24 27.72 -6.07 15.12
C LEU A 24 27.84 -6.89 13.84
N CYS A 25 27.70 -8.20 13.94
CA CYS A 25 27.71 -9.10 12.79
C CYS A 25 26.29 -9.55 12.44
N VAL A 26 25.85 -9.29 11.21
CA VAL A 26 24.56 -9.74 10.70
C VAL A 26 24.79 -10.76 9.58
N ARG A 27 24.29 -11.99 9.78
CA ARG A 27 24.32 -13.04 8.77
C ARG A 27 22.96 -13.11 8.06
N VAL A 28 22.98 -12.88 6.75
CA VAL A 28 21.80 -13.01 5.90
C VAL A 28 21.90 -14.26 5.04
N ARG A 29 20.80 -15.00 4.94
CA ARG A 29 20.62 -16.09 3.98
C ARG A 29 19.40 -15.75 3.13
N ASP A 30 19.62 -15.55 1.85
CA ASP A 30 18.57 -15.27 0.87
C ASP A 30 18.69 -16.25 -0.30
N ILE A 31 17.57 -16.82 -0.70
CA ILE A 31 17.44 -17.68 -1.88
C ILE A 31 16.55 -17.03 -2.94
N SER A 32 16.26 -15.76 -2.76
CA SER A 32 15.49 -14.89 -3.67
C SER A 32 14.16 -15.52 -4.11
N ASP A 33 13.96 -15.72 -5.42
CA ASP A 33 12.70 -16.25 -5.97
C ASP A 33 12.60 -17.78 -6.02
N GLN A 34 13.59 -18.52 -5.43
CA GLN A 34 13.61 -19.98 -5.42
C GLN A 34 12.82 -20.61 -4.26
N SER A 35 11.99 -19.83 -3.58
CA SER A 35 11.22 -20.26 -2.41
C SER A 35 9.78 -19.73 -2.48
N TRP A 36 9.00 -20.07 -1.44
CA TRP A 36 7.64 -19.53 -1.22
C TRP A 36 7.59 -18.20 -0.49
N HIS A 37 8.73 -17.68 -0.01
CA HIS A 37 8.80 -16.40 0.71
C HIS A 37 8.25 -15.24 -0.11
N ALA A 38 7.89 -14.15 0.56
CA ALA A 38 7.58 -12.90 -0.10
C ALA A 38 8.78 -12.45 -0.94
N LYS A 39 8.55 -12.13 -2.21
CA LYS A 39 9.61 -11.79 -3.16
C LYS A 39 9.29 -10.56 -4.02
N GLY A 40 8.02 -10.15 -4.03
CA GLY A 40 7.60 -9.05 -4.89
C GLY A 40 7.87 -9.35 -6.37
N LYS A 41 8.40 -8.37 -7.07
CA LYS A 41 8.79 -8.50 -8.49
C LYS A 41 10.28 -8.82 -8.70
N GLN A 42 10.95 -9.36 -7.69
CA GLN A 42 12.35 -9.75 -7.78
C GLN A 42 12.52 -11.12 -8.43
N LYS A 43 13.52 -11.24 -9.30
CA LYS A 43 13.97 -12.51 -9.89
C LYS A 43 15.48 -12.53 -10.08
N ILE A 44 16.10 -13.70 -9.84
CA ILE A 44 17.52 -13.95 -10.16
C ILE A 44 17.71 -13.80 -11.68
N GLN A 45 16.86 -14.46 -12.46
CA GLN A 45 16.82 -14.26 -13.92
C GLN A 45 15.85 -13.11 -14.24
N LYS A 46 16.38 -11.90 -14.25
CA LYS A 46 15.63 -10.69 -14.60
C LYS A 46 15.12 -10.71 -16.03
N GLY A 47 14.01 -10.05 -16.27
CA GLY A 47 13.42 -9.88 -17.60
C GLY A 47 11.90 -9.82 -17.58
N GLY A 48 11.30 -9.41 -18.69
CA GLY A 48 9.86 -9.14 -18.75
C GLY A 48 9.46 -8.08 -17.73
N MET A 49 8.52 -8.41 -16.86
CA MET A 49 8.00 -7.52 -15.81
C MET A 49 8.78 -7.63 -14.47
N PHE A 50 9.86 -8.39 -14.43
CA PHE A 50 10.63 -8.67 -13.22
C PHE A 50 11.94 -7.91 -13.18
N TYR A 51 12.36 -7.56 -11.97
CA TYR A 51 13.56 -6.78 -11.67
C TYR A 51 14.66 -7.66 -11.06
N THR A 52 15.87 -7.12 -11.04
CA THR A 52 17.02 -7.75 -10.40
C THR A 52 16.74 -8.04 -8.93
N ALA A 53 17.01 -9.27 -8.49
CA ALA A 53 16.91 -9.63 -7.08
C ALA A 53 17.99 -8.92 -6.28
N GLN A 54 17.63 -8.51 -5.07
CA GLN A 54 18.50 -7.86 -4.10
C GLN A 54 18.46 -8.64 -2.80
N SER A 55 19.60 -8.88 -2.20
CA SER A 55 19.76 -9.60 -0.93
C SER A 55 20.32 -8.70 0.14
N GLY A 56 20.02 -9.00 1.40
CA GLY A 56 20.52 -8.28 2.56
C GLY A 56 19.54 -7.26 3.13
N ILE A 57 20.02 -6.49 4.08
CA ILE A 57 19.21 -5.42 4.70
C ILE A 57 19.19 -4.24 3.73
N TRP A 58 18.00 -3.83 3.30
CA TRP A 58 17.81 -2.78 2.29
C TRP A 58 17.10 -1.54 2.82
N GLN A 59 16.68 -1.55 4.09
CA GLN A 59 16.11 -0.40 4.78
C GLN A 59 17.02 0.07 5.91
N THR A 60 16.70 1.19 6.53
CA THR A 60 17.50 1.83 7.57
C THR A 60 17.72 0.91 8.77
N VAL A 61 18.97 0.88 9.24
CA VAL A 61 19.35 0.26 10.53
C VAL A 61 19.66 1.40 11.48
N TRP A 62 19.09 1.33 12.69
CA TRP A 62 19.39 2.29 13.74
C TRP A 62 19.43 1.60 15.09
N MET A 63 20.03 2.27 16.05
CA MET A 63 20.03 1.88 17.47
C MET A 63 19.59 3.07 18.30
N GLU A 64 18.78 2.82 19.29
CA GLU A 64 18.32 3.82 20.24
C GLU A 64 18.41 3.31 21.67
N ALA A 65 18.68 4.23 22.63
CA ALA A 65 18.60 3.96 24.04
C ALA A 65 17.22 4.38 24.55
N VAL A 66 16.50 3.45 25.15
CA VAL A 66 15.19 3.71 25.74
C VAL A 66 15.25 3.58 27.28
N PRO A 67 14.41 4.27 28.04
CA PRO A 67 14.26 4.04 29.47
C PRO A 67 13.81 2.60 29.77
N HIS A 68 13.98 2.12 30.99
CA HIS A 68 13.51 0.79 31.40
C HIS A 68 12.01 0.57 31.10
N ASN A 69 11.19 1.61 31.32
CA ASN A 69 9.79 1.65 30.90
C ASN A 69 9.67 2.55 29.68
N TYR A 70 9.29 2.01 28.54
CA TYR A 70 9.25 2.73 27.26
C TYR A 70 7.98 2.43 26.45
N ILE A 71 7.68 3.33 25.55
CA ILE A 71 6.57 3.25 24.60
C ILE A 71 7.03 2.43 23.40
N GLU A 72 6.32 1.34 23.11
CA GLU A 72 6.63 0.43 21.99
C GLU A 72 5.95 0.84 20.69
N GLU A 73 4.67 1.26 20.77
CA GLU A 73 3.85 1.58 19.62
C GLU A 73 2.74 2.56 20.01
N ILE A 74 2.36 3.43 19.09
CA ILE A 74 1.18 4.28 19.22
C ILE A 74 0.24 3.97 18.06
N LYS A 75 -0.99 3.57 18.37
CA LYS A 75 -2.02 3.31 17.37
C LYS A 75 -3.10 4.40 17.45
N CYS A 76 -3.38 5.05 16.32
CA CYS A 76 -4.43 6.05 16.19
C CYS A 76 -5.53 5.54 15.27
N ARG A 77 -6.78 5.61 15.73
CA ARG A 77 -7.97 5.30 14.93
C ARG A 77 -8.90 6.50 14.91
N PRO A 78 -9.01 7.21 13.79
CA PRO A 78 -9.94 8.32 13.65
C PRO A 78 -11.39 7.82 13.55
N PHE A 79 -12.30 8.51 14.22
CA PHE A 79 -13.74 8.40 14.07
C PHE A 79 -14.22 9.69 13.39
N TYR A 80 -14.16 9.68 12.07
CA TYR A 80 -14.34 10.88 11.26
C TYR A 80 -15.66 11.59 11.53
N ASP A 81 -16.76 10.83 11.61
CA ASP A 81 -18.11 11.40 11.73
C ASP A 81 -18.34 12.10 13.07
N THR A 82 -17.78 11.55 14.14
CA THR A 82 -17.91 12.13 15.49
C THR A 82 -16.84 13.17 15.81
N GLY A 83 -15.79 13.30 14.98
CA GLY A 83 -14.66 14.19 15.24
C GLY A 83 -13.81 13.74 16.43
N GLU A 84 -13.69 12.43 16.62
CA GLU A 84 -12.92 11.80 17.69
C GLU A 84 -11.75 11.00 17.15
N VAL A 85 -10.72 10.85 17.95
CA VAL A 85 -9.62 9.90 17.71
C VAL A 85 -9.47 8.96 18.90
N GLU A 86 -9.34 7.68 18.63
CA GLU A 86 -8.98 6.68 19.62
C GLU A 86 -7.47 6.47 19.53
N ILE A 87 -6.78 6.70 20.65
CA ILE A 87 -5.33 6.53 20.77
C ILE A 87 -5.07 5.41 21.75
N THR A 88 -4.26 4.42 21.32
CA THR A 88 -3.74 3.37 22.19
C THR A 88 -2.22 3.52 22.25
N VAL A 89 -1.70 3.68 23.44
CA VAL A 89 -0.26 3.73 23.71
C VAL A 89 0.17 2.35 24.20
N PHE A 90 0.86 1.60 23.36
CA PHE A 90 1.44 0.30 23.77
C PHE A 90 2.79 0.53 24.42
N ALA A 91 3.03 -0.12 25.54
CA ALA A 91 4.26 -0.03 26.29
C ALA A 91 4.62 -1.37 26.93
N ASN A 92 5.88 -1.55 27.24
CA ASN A 92 6.39 -2.74 27.92
C ASN A 92 5.90 -2.90 29.37
N VAL A 93 5.14 -1.95 29.88
CA VAL A 93 4.58 -1.94 31.23
C VAL A 93 3.21 -1.27 31.29
N ALA A 94 2.31 -1.75 32.12
CA ALA A 94 1.06 -1.07 32.42
C ALA A 94 1.32 0.17 33.31
N LYS A 95 1.13 1.36 32.78
CA LYS A 95 1.41 2.63 33.45
C LYS A 95 0.52 3.75 32.91
N LYS A 96 0.44 4.88 33.63
CA LYS A 96 -0.20 6.10 33.09
C LYS A 96 0.72 6.79 32.09
N ALA A 97 0.15 7.17 30.95
CA ALA A 97 0.75 8.01 29.95
C ALA A 97 -0.04 9.31 29.80
N ARG A 98 0.64 10.39 29.43
CA ARG A 98 0.03 11.70 29.12
C ARG A 98 0.10 11.95 27.63
N ILE A 99 -1.03 12.14 27.01
CA ILE A 99 -1.17 12.48 25.58
C ILE A 99 -1.41 13.98 25.52
N ILE A 100 -0.54 14.70 24.80
CA ILE A 100 -0.59 16.15 24.65
C ILE A 100 -1.00 16.41 23.20
N LEU A 101 -2.27 16.77 23.01
CA LEU A 101 -2.90 17.03 21.71
C LEU A 101 -3.62 18.38 21.75
N GLU A 102 -3.40 19.25 20.73
CA GLU A 102 -3.99 20.59 20.64
C GLU A 102 -3.80 21.42 21.93
N GLY A 103 -2.65 21.31 22.57
CA GLY A 103 -2.34 21.99 23.84
C GLY A 103 -3.08 21.47 25.06
N ARG A 104 -3.86 20.39 24.94
CA ARG A 104 -4.56 19.73 26.06
C ARG A 104 -3.80 18.47 26.47
N VAL A 105 -3.85 18.18 27.75
CA VAL A 105 -3.29 16.95 28.33
C VAL A 105 -4.43 15.99 28.64
N CYS A 106 -4.35 14.78 28.07
CA CYS A 106 -5.25 13.68 28.41
C CYS A 106 -4.41 12.58 29.06
N GLU A 107 -4.80 12.10 30.25
CA GLU A 107 -4.20 10.92 30.87
C GLU A 107 -4.89 9.64 30.40
N ALA A 108 -4.10 8.62 30.06
CA ALA A 108 -4.59 7.32 29.64
C ALA A 108 -3.75 6.22 30.28
N GLY A 109 -4.34 5.04 30.49
CA GLY A 109 -3.59 3.81 30.76
C GLY A 109 -2.85 3.36 29.50
N THR A 110 -1.62 2.85 29.65
CA THR A 110 -0.97 2.15 28.54
C THR A 110 -1.67 0.83 28.27
N ASN A 111 -1.59 0.36 27.03
CA ASN A 111 -2.24 -0.86 26.53
C ASN A 111 -3.77 -0.82 26.51
N GLU A 112 -4.36 0.33 26.79
CA GLU A 112 -5.81 0.57 26.77
C GLU A 112 -6.14 1.74 25.81
N PRO A 113 -7.23 1.66 25.04
CA PRO A 113 -7.64 2.74 24.14
C PRO A 113 -8.27 3.88 24.93
N VAL A 114 -7.95 5.11 24.56
CA VAL A 114 -8.63 6.32 25.03
C VAL A 114 -9.19 7.10 23.84
N ARG A 115 -10.43 7.59 23.96
CA ARG A 115 -11.04 8.45 22.95
C ARG A 115 -10.91 9.92 23.34
N ILE A 116 -10.47 10.72 22.40
CA ILE A 116 -10.26 12.15 22.55
C ILE A 116 -11.06 12.87 21.47
N ARG A 117 -11.94 13.77 21.87
CA ARG A 117 -12.69 14.64 20.97
C ARG A 117 -11.82 15.83 20.57
N LEU A 118 -11.71 16.09 19.27
CA LEU A 118 -10.98 17.23 18.74
C LEU A 118 -11.75 18.53 19.00
N ARG A 119 -11.03 19.64 19.14
CA ARG A 119 -11.66 20.98 19.24
C ARG A 119 -12.34 21.35 17.94
N GLU A 120 -11.61 21.17 16.85
CA GLU A 120 -12.08 21.42 15.51
C GLU A 120 -11.66 20.25 14.61
N LYS A 121 -12.64 19.73 13.86
CA LYS A 121 -12.35 18.67 12.88
C LYS A 121 -11.86 19.26 11.58
N ARG A 122 -10.55 19.17 11.29
CA ARG A 122 -9.95 19.47 9.99
C ARG A 122 -9.68 18.18 9.23
N SER A 123 -10.33 18.04 8.08
CA SER A 123 -10.25 16.84 7.27
C SER A 123 -8.93 16.76 6.50
N TRP A 124 -8.33 15.58 6.45
CA TRP A 124 -7.23 15.30 5.55
C TRP A 124 -7.76 15.02 4.14
N THR A 125 -7.19 15.68 3.16
CA THR A 125 -7.47 15.47 1.73
C THR A 125 -6.18 15.56 0.91
N PRO A 126 -6.15 15.10 -0.35
CA PRO A 126 -5.01 15.31 -1.24
C PRO A 126 -4.62 16.78 -1.46
N TRP A 127 -5.56 17.71 -1.25
CA TRP A 127 -5.35 19.15 -1.46
C TRP A 127 -5.08 19.91 -0.16
N ASP A 128 -5.51 19.38 0.97
CA ASP A 128 -5.25 19.88 2.33
C ASP A 128 -4.88 18.69 3.24
N PRO A 129 -3.62 18.24 3.18
CA PRO A 129 -3.17 17.04 3.90
C PRO A 129 -2.81 17.38 5.37
N TYR A 130 -3.80 17.82 6.12
CA TYR A 130 -3.60 18.23 7.51
C TYR A 130 -3.32 17.04 8.42
N LEU A 131 -2.22 17.13 9.17
CA LEU A 131 -1.81 16.15 10.17
C LEU A 131 -1.92 16.76 11.58
N TYR A 132 -2.61 16.05 12.46
CA TYR A 132 -2.65 16.38 13.88
C TYR A 132 -1.41 15.81 14.55
N GLU A 133 -0.48 16.67 14.91
CA GLU A 133 0.70 16.28 15.67
C GLU A 133 0.38 16.25 17.16
N PHE A 134 0.93 15.27 17.87
CA PHE A 134 0.78 15.12 19.30
C PHE A 134 2.02 14.47 19.93
N GLU A 135 2.10 14.56 21.24
CA GLU A 135 3.21 14.01 22.01
C GLU A 135 2.64 13.08 23.09
N VAL A 136 3.30 11.96 23.30
CA VAL A 136 3.02 11.04 24.41
C VAL A 136 4.22 11.04 25.36
N ARG A 137 3.93 11.17 26.65
CA ARG A 137 4.93 11.08 27.72
C ARG A 137 4.56 9.97 28.71
N MET A 138 5.53 9.09 28.99
CA MET A 138 5.40 8.04 29.98
C MET A 138 6.67 7.98 30.83
N GLY A 139 6.61 8.52 32.05
CA GLY A 139 7.80 8.67 32.89
C GLY A 139 8.87 9.52 32.24
N LYS A 140 10.03 8.94 31.92
CA LYS A 140 11.14 9.60 31.21
C LYS A 140 11.04 9.48 29.70
N ASP A 141 10.17 8.61 29.19
CA ASP A 141 10.00 8.40 27.75
C ASP A 141 9.09 9.44 27.13
N LYS A 142 9.43 9.86 25.91
CA LYS A 142 8.75 10.92 25.18
C LYS A 142 8.76 10.61 23.69
N VAL A 143 7.57 10.41 23.12
CA VAL A 143 7.39 10.08 21.71
C VAL A 143 6.47 11.10 21.05
N LYS A 144 6.88 11.63 19.90
CA LYS A 144 6.04 12.44 19.02
C LYS A 144 5.41 11.55 17.96
N SER A 145 4.16 11.80 17.63
CA SER A 145 3.43 11.08 16.61
C SER A 145 2.40 11.99 15.93
N TYR A 146 1.70 11.46 14.94
CA TYR A 146 0.63 12.18 14.24
C TYR A 146 -0.48 11.23 13.82
N PHE A 147 -1.61 11.81 13.48
CA PHE A 147 -2.72 11.16 12.80
C PHE A 147 -3.44 12.15 11.88
N ALA A 148 -4.37 11.66 11.09
CA ALA A 148 -5.23 12.52 10.28
C ALA A 148 -6.71 12.13 10.42
N MET A 149 -7.58 13.13 10.32
CA MET A 149 -9.02 12.93 10.30
C MET A 149 -9.50 12.69 8.88
N ARG A 150 -9.76 11.44 8.56
CA ARG A 150 -10.34 11.03 7.27
C ARG A 150 -11.14 9.74 7.41
N CYS A 151 -12.10 9.53 6.52
CA CYS A 151 -12.70 8.23 6.26
C CYS A 151 -12.64 7.92 4.76
N ILE A 152 -12.62 6.63 4.44
CA ILE A 152 -12.72 6.14 3.06
C ILE A 152 -13.83 5.09 3.02
N THR A 153 -14.78 5.27 2.13
CA THR A 153 -16.00 4.47 2.06
C THR A 153 -16.35 4.12 0.62
N VAL A 154 -17.25 3.15 0.46
CA VAL A 154 -17.97 2.92 -0.80
C VAL A 154 -19.41 3.32 -0.58
N GLU A 155 -19.88 4.32 -1.31
CA GLU A 155 -21.22 4.86 -1.21
C GLU A 155 -21.91 4.88 -2.57
N LYS A 156 -23.23 4.79 -2.59
CA LYS A 156 -24.00 4.83 -3.82
C LYS A 156 -24.22 6.27 -4.27
N ASP A 157 -23.89 6.56 -5.52
CA ASP A 157 -24.21 7.83 -6.14
C ASP A 157 -25.74 7.96 -6.37
N PRO A 158 -26.26 9.12 -6.81
CA PRO A 158 -27.69 9.30 -7.05
C PRO A 158 -28.31 8.36 -8.11
N LYS A 159 -27.47 7.66 -8.87
CA LYS A 159 -27.91 6.62 -9.82
C LYS A 159 -27.81 5.20 -9.23
N GLY A 160 -27.49 5.09 -7.94
CA GLY A 160 -27.32 3.81 -7.27
C GLY A 160 -26.02 3.08 -7.60
N ILE A 161 -25.03 3.75 -8.21
CA ILE A 161 -23.73 3.15 -8.58
C ILE A 161 -22.75 3.33 -7.41
N PRO A 162 -22.13 2.25 -6.90
CA PRO A 162 -21.12 2.35 -5.86
C PRO A 162 -19.89 3.15 -6.31
N ARG A 163 -19.47 4.11 -5.50
CA ARG A 163 -18.33 5.00 -5.72
C ARG A 163 -17.41 4.99 -4.51
N ILE A 164 -16.12 5.17 -4.74
CA ILE A 164 -15.19 5.43 -3.65
C ILE A 164 -15.34 6.89 -3.21
N CYS A 165 -15.56 7.08 -1.91
CA CYS A 165 -15.72 8.39 -1.29
C CYS A 165 -14.61 8.60 -0.26
N LEU A 166 -14.00 9.78 -0.27
CA LEU A 166 -13.13 10.28 0.79
C LEU A 166 -13.93 11.34 1.58
N ASN A 167 -14.07 11.13 2.89
CA ASN A 167 -14.82 12.02 3.76
C ASN A 167 -16.28 12.23 3.26
N HIS A 168 -16.90 11.14 2.75
CA HIS A 168 -18.25 11.10 2.14
C HIS A 168 -18.40 11.85 0.82
N GLU A 169 -17.31 12.39 0.27
CA GLU A 169 -17.32 13.01 -1.05
C GLU A 169 -16.73 12.07 -2.09
N ILE A 170 -17.42 11.94 -3.24
CA ILE A 170 -16.95 11.09 -4.34
C ILE A 170 -15.60 11.59 -4.82
N LEU A 171 -14.59 10.72 -4.73
CA LEU A 171 -13.25 11.03 -5.16
C LEU A 171 -12.83 10.12 -6.32
N PHE A 172 -12.60 10.71 -7.49
CA PHE A 172 -11.98 10.00 -8.60
C PHE A 172 -10.49 9.91 -8.38
N GLN A 173 -9.99 8.67 -8.20
CA GLN A 173 -8.57 8.41 -7.96
C GLN A 173 -7.86 8.18 -9.30
N ARG A 174 -6.87 9.04 -9.58
CA ARG A 174 -5.98 8.98 -10.73
C ARG A 174 -4.61 8.59 -10.24
N GLY A 175 -4.14 7.41 -10.64
CA GLY A 175 -2.92 6.87 -10.05
C GLY A 175 -1.91 6.34 -11.04
N LEU A 176 -0.73 6.12 -10.51
CA LEU A 176 0.38 5.42 -11.15
C LEU A 176 0.67 4.13 -10.39
N LEU A 177 1.11 3.10 -11.13
CA LEU A 177 1.65 1.88 -10.56
C LEU A 177 3.11 2.15 -10.16
N ASP A 178 3.35 2.22 -8.85
CA ASP A 178 4.68 2.46 -8.28
C ASP A 178 5.27 1.14 -7.76
N GLN A 179 6.29 0.65 -8.44
CA GLN A 179 6.96 -0.61 -8.11
C GLN A 179 8.18 -0.43 -7.21
N GLY A 180 8.59 0.82 -6.96
CA GLY A 180 9.63 1.17 -5.99
C GLY A 180 11.03 0.65 -6.33
N TYR A 181 11.39 0.61 -7.61
CA TYR A 181 12.74 0.26 -8.05
C TYR A 181 13.49 1.50 -8.53
N TRP A 182 14.73 1.61 -8.09
CA TRP A 182 15.61 2.72 -8.39
C TRP A 182 16.75 2.27 -9.31
N PRO A 183 17.22 3.10 -10.25
CA PRO A 183 18.28 2.72 -11.18
C PRO A 183 19.56 2.27 -10.49
N ASP A 184 19.95 2.96 -9.42
CA ASP A 184 21.22 2.73 -8.74
C ASP A 184 21.08 1.85 -7.49
N GLY A 185 20.01 2.07 -6.71
CA GLY A 185 19.78 1.43 -5.41
C GLY A 185 18.85 0.22 -5.43
N LEU A 186 18.31 -0.17 -6.59
CA LEU A 186 17.30 -1.23 -6.73
C LEU A 186 16.10 -0.98 -5.79
N TYR A 187 16.01 -1.68 -4.67
CA TYR A 187 14.94 -1.49 -3.68
C TYR A 187 15.15 -0.26 -2.79
N THR A 188 16.36 0.26 -2.69
CA THR A 188 16.69 1.37 -1.79
C THR A 188 16.69 2.69 -2.55
N ALA A 189 15.86 3.63 -2.13
CA ALA A 189 15.90 4.99 -2.66
C ALA A 189 17.27 5.64 -2.33
N PRO A 190 17.85 6.43 -3.25
CA PRO A 190 19.15 7.06 -3.01
C PRO A 190 19.12 8.08 -1.86
N ALA A 191 17.99 8.76 -1.68
CA ALA A 191 17.77 9.74 -0.61
C ALA A 191 16.28 9.97 -0.38
N ASP A 192 15.92 10.65 0.71
CA ASP A 192 14.53 11.08 0.98
C ASP A 192 14.03 12.06 -0.08
N GLU A 193 14.89 12.94 -0.56
CA GLU A 193 14.60 13.92 -1.60
C GLU A 193 14.16 13.24 -2.90
N ALA A 194 14.70 12.07 -3.22
CA ALA A 194 14.29 11.31 -4.39
C ALA A 194 12.85 10.78 -4.23
N MET A 195 12.49 10.26 -3.05
CA MET A 195 11.13 9.84 -2.75
C MET A 195 10.15 11.02 -2.81
N ILE A 196 10.52 12.16 -2.23
CA ILE A 196 9.74 13.40 -2.24
C ILE A 196 9.57 13.90 -3.68
N PHE A 197 10.63 13.85 -4.48
CA PHE A 197 10.61 14.24 -5.88
C PHE A 197 9.57 13.43 -6.67
N ASP A 198 9.62 12.09 -6.60
CA ASP A 198 8.68 11.22 -7.33
C ASP A 198 7.22 11.48 -6.93
N ILE A 199 6.94 11.58 -5.63
CA ILE A 199 5.59 11.87 -5.12
C ILE A 199 5.12 13.25 -5.63
N SER A 200 6.00 14.26 -5.54
CA SER A 200 5.68 15.63 -5.95
C SER A 200 5.47 15.75 -7.45
N GLN A 201 6.31 15.07 -8.26
CA GLN A 201 6.14 15.05 -9.72
C GLN A 201 4.84 14.36 -10.12
N ALA A 202 4.48 13.24 -9.50
CA ALA A 202 3.20 12.60 -9.74
C ALA A 202 2.03 13.56 -9.45
N LYS A 203 2.08 14.31 -8.32
CA LYS A 203 1.07 15.34 -8.02
C LYS A 203 1.03 16.47 -9.04
N ASN A 204 2.18 17.00 -9.43
CA ASN A 204 2.29 18.09 -10.41
C ASN A 204 1.73 17.68 -11.78
N LEU A 205 1.84 16.40 -12.13
CA LEU A 205 1.24 15.82 -13.32
C LEU A 205 -0.28 15.56 -13.18
N GLY A 206 -0.87 15.84 -12.00
CA GLY A 206 -2.31 15.73 -11.76
C GLY A 206 -2.76 14.38 -11.22
N TYR A 207 -1.83 13.50 -10.85
CA TYR A 207 -2.16 12.28 -10.11
C TYR A 207 -2.41 12.58 -8.63
N ASN A 208 -3.31 11.83 -8.01
CA ASN A 208 -3.64 11.95 -6.59
C ASN A 208 -3.48 10.63 -5.83
N MET A 209 -2.98 9.59 -6.51
CA MET A 209 -2.82 8.25 -5.94
C MET A 209 -1.58 7.56 -6.51
N LEU A 210 -0.88 6.80 -5.68
CA LEU A 210 0.15 5.83 -6.07
C LEU A 210 -0.29 4.44 -5.59
N ARG A 211 -0.24 3.44 -6.47
CA ARG A 211 -0.36 2.05 -6.05
C ARG A 211 1.02 1.50 -5.81
N LYS A 212 1.38 1.31 -4.53
CA LYS A 212 2.63 0.65 -4.14
C LYS A 212 2.49 -0.84 -4.39
N HIS A 213 3.10 -1.28 -5.47
CA HIS A 213 2.86 -2.60 -6.06
C HIS A 213 3.88 -3.63 -5.58
N CYS A 214 3.36 -4.66 -4.90
CA CYS A 214 4.12 -5.83 -4.45
C CYS A 214 5.38 -5.51 -3.63
N LYS A 215 5.41 -4.36 -2.94
CA LYS A 215 6.53 -3.89 -2.12
C LYS A 215 6.04 -3.12 -0.90
N ILE A 216 6.78 -3.17 0.19
CA ILE A 216 6.62 -2.31 1.36
C ILE A 216 7.80 -1.35 1.38
N GLU A 217 7.55 -0.06 1.34
CA GLU A 217 8.58 0.97 1.44
C GLU A 217 9.00 1.24 2.89
N PRO A 218 10.14 1.94 3.13
CA PRO A 218 10.43 2.54 4.43
C PRO A 218 9.27 3.44 4.88
N GLN A 219 8.96 3.45 6.18
CA GLN A 219 7.82 4.22 6.72
C GLN A 219 7.88 5.71 6.36
N ARG A 220 9.09 6.29 6.19
CA ARG A 220 9.27 7.68 5.77
C ARG A 220 8.69 7.98 4.37
N TRP A 221 8.63 6.99 3.45
CA TRP A 221 7.96 7.17 2.17
C TRP A 221 6.45 7.41 2.37
N TYR A 222 5.81 6.62 3.24
CA TYR A 222 4.40 6.82 3.57
C TYR A 222 4.17 8.13 4.31
N TYR A 223 5.07 8.52 5.23
CA TYR A 223 5.03 9.84 5.86
C TYR A 223 5.08 10.97 4.82
N HIS A 224 5.90 10.84 3.78
CA HIS A 224 5.91 11.81 2.69
C HIS A 224 4.59 11.82 1.91
N CYS A 225 3.96 10.68 1.68
CA CYS A 225 2.60 10.62 1.12
C CYS A 225 1.57 11.28 2.03
N ASP A 226 1.65 11.03 3.34
CA ASP A 226 0.75 11.61 4.36
C ASP A 226 0.78 13.13 4.35
N ARG A 227 1.99 13.73 4.42
CA ARG A 227 2.16 15.18 4.49
C ARG A 227 2.01 15.91 3.15
N LEU A 228 2.25 15.22 2.05
CA LEU A 228 2.10 15.77 0.70
C LEU A 228 0.70 15.53 0.11
N GLY A 229 -0.15 14.74 0.76
CA GLY A 229 -1.50 14.45 0.29
C GLY A 229 -1.52 13.54 -0.94
N MET A 230 -0.75 12.48 -0.95
CA MET A 230 -0.78 11.45 -1.98
C MET A 230 -1.48 10.21 -1.43
N LEU A 231 -2.62 9.82 -2.02
CA LEU A 231 -3.30 8.59 -1.67
C LEU A 231 -2.43 7.37 -2.01
N VAL A 232 -2.53 6.33 -1.21
CA VAL A 232 -1.79 5.09 -1.43
C VAL A 232 -2.74 3.90 -1.48
N TRP A 233 -2.63 3.10 -2.53
CA TRP A 233 -3.10 1.73 -2.56
C TRP A 233 -1.90 0.83 -2.27
N GLN A 234 -1.97 0.06 -1.20
CA GLN A 234 -0.86 -0.77 -0.75
C GLN A 234 -1.13 -2.24 -1.03
N ASP A 235 -0.30 -2.84 -1.85
CA ASP A 235 -0.35 -4.28 -2.08
C ASP A 235 0.33 -5.04 -0.94
N MET A 236 -0.23 -6.19 -0.57
CA MET A 236 0.51 -7.21 0.17
C MET A 236 1.60 -7.77 -0.75
N VAL A 237 2.77 -8.04 -0.18
CA VAL A 237 3.89 -8.54 -0.99
C VAL A 237 3.60 -9.97 -1.43
N ASN A 238 3.60 -10.20 -2.73
CA ASN A 238 3.38 -11.53 -3.27
C ASN A 238 4.58 -12.46 -3.03
N GLY A 239 4.26 -13.71 -2.87
CA GLY A 239 5.22 -14.82 -2.72
C GLY A 239 4.59 -16.09 -3.24
N GLY A 240 5.14 -17.23 -2.86
CA GLY A 240 4.72 -18.54 -3.31
C GLY A 240 5.77 -19.21 -4.19
N GLU A 241 5.54 -20.44 -4.57
CA GLU A 241 6.42 -21.19 -5.46
C GLU A 241 6.52 -20.52 -6.84
N ALA A 242 7.23 -21.12 -7.77
CA ALA A 242 7.35 -20.62 -9.15
C ALA A 242 5.97 -20.48 -9.81
N TYR A 243 5.73 -19.33 -10.43
CA TYR A 243 4.42 -19.06 -11.06
C TYR A 243 4.22 -19.84 -12.35
N HIS A 244 3.06 -20.45 -12.48
CA HIS A 244 2.62 -21.09 -13.73
C HIS A 244 2.11 -20.02 -14.70
N HIS A 245 3.03 -19.33 -15.39
CA HIS A 245 2.70 -18.19 -16.28
C HIS A 245 1.63 -18.52 -17.33
N TRP A 246 1.66 -19.75 -17.88
CA TRP A 246 0.63 -20.20 -18.81
C TRP A 246 -0.78 -20.13 -18.20
N TYR A 247 -0.91 -20.36 -16.90
CA TYR A 247 -2.20 -20.32 -16.19
C TYR A 247 -2.52 -18.93 -15.65
N VAL A 248 -1.64 -18.33 -14.86
CA VAL A 248 -1.90 -17.05 -14.18
C VAL A 248 -1.85 -15.84 -15.11
N THR A 249 -1.24 -15.96 -16.28
CA THR A 249 -1.17 -14.89 -17.28
C THR A 249 -2.07 -15.21 -18.47
N TYR A 250 -1.73 -16.18 -19.28
CA TYR A 250 -2.47 -16.45 -20.52
C TYR A 250 -3.84 -17.07 -20.29
N GLY A 251 -3.92 -18.09 -19.45
CA GLY A 251 -5.19 -18.72 -19.06
C GLY A 251 -6.12 -17.73 -18.35
N ALA A 252 -5.59 -16.96 -17.40
CA ALA A 252 -6.36 -15.94 -16.70
C ALA A 252 -6.90 -14.85 -17.61
N THR A 253 -6.10 -14.38 -18.58
CA THR A 253 -6.53 -13.40 -19.58
C THR A 253 -7.68 -13.96 -20.42
N ALA A 254 -7.55 -15.19 -20.93
CA ALA A 254 -8.61 -15.85 -21.70
C ALA A 254 -9.91 -16.02 -20.87
N MET A 255 -9.79 -16.51 -19.63
CA MET A 255 -10.94 -16.66 -18.72
C MET A 255 -11.59 -15.33 -18.36
N SER A 256 -10.81 -14.27 -18.20
CA SER A 256 -11.32 -12.92 -17.96
C SER A 256 -12.15 -12.39 -19.14
N ILE A 257 -11.75 -12.66 -20.38
CA ILE A 257 -12.49 -12.29 -21.61
C ILE A 257 -13.87 -12.97 -21.59
N TRP A 258 -13.93 -14.23 -21.22
CA TRP A 258 -15.18 -15.02 -21.14
C TRP A 258 -15.94 -14.85 -19.83
N HIS A 259 -15.50 -13.94 -18.94
CA HIS A 259 -16.11 -13.72 -17.63
C HIS A 259 -16.20 -14.97 -16.74
N ILE A 260 -15.30 -15.91 -16.90
CA ILE A 260 -15.22 -17.12 -16.09
C ILE A 260 -14.57 -16.79 -14.76
N THR A 261 -15.27 -17.03 -13.66
CA THR A 261 -14.72 -16.95 -12.31
C THR A 261 -14.01 -18.24 -11.95
N VAL A 262 -12.70 -18.18 -11.73
CA VAL A 262 -11.90 -19.33 -11.33
C VAL A 262 -11.73 -19.32 -9.82
N THR A 263 -11.98 -20.48 -9.20
CA THR A 263 -11.80 -20.66 -7.75
C THR A 263 -10.31 -20.61 -7.36
N ASP A 264 -10.00 -20.02 -6.22
CA ASP A 264 -8.66 -20.00 -5.62
C ASP A 264 -8.35 -21.25 -4.76
N LYS A 265 -9.24 -22.26 -4.78
CA LYS A 265 -9.05 -23.53 -4.08
C LYS A 265 -7.94 -24.39 -4.67
N VAL A 266 -7.63 -24.24 -5.96
CA VAL A 266 -6.57 -25.01 -6.64
C VAL A 266 -5.20 -24.37 -6.36
N ARG A 267 -4.76 -24.47 -5.12
CA ARG A 267 -3.55 -23.83 -4.59
C ARG A 267 -2.28 -24.10 -5.38
N ARG A 268 -2.17 -25.28 -6.02
CA ARG A 268 -1.01 -25.64 -6.85
C ARG A 268 -0.90 -24.75 -8.08
N LEU A 269 -1.98 -24.48 -8.77
CA LEU A 269 -1.97 -23.65 -9.99
C LEU A 269 -1.70 -22.17 -9.68
N LEU A 270 -2.04 -21.73 -8.47
CA LEU A 270 -1.80 -20.39 -7.97
C LEU A 270 -0.49 -20.28 -7.14
N SER A 271 0.39 -21.31 -7.23
CA SER A 271 1.71 -21.32 -6.58
C SER A 271 1.67 -21.10 -5.07
N ARG A 272 0.72 -21.75 -4.38
CA ARG A 272 0.54 -21.72 -2.91
C ARG A 272 0.30 -23.10 -2.30
N LYS A 273 1.01 -24.10 -2.81
CA LYS A 273 0.92 -25.46 -2.30
C LYS A 273 1.45 -25.56 -0.87
N SER A 274 2.58 -24.89 -0.56
CA SER A 274 3.23 -24.93 0.74
C SER A 274 2.32 -24.38 1.85
N GLU A 275 2.08 -25.18 2.89
CA GLU A 275 1.38 -24.75 4.09
C GLU A 275 2.19 -23.68 4.87
N LYS A 276 3.50 -23.91 5.00
CA LYS A 276 4.42 -22.94 5.61
C LYS A 276 4.40 -21.61 4.88
N GLY A 277 4.38 -21.64 3.53
CA GLY A 277 4.29 -20.42 2.73
C GLY A 277 2.96 -19.68 2.87
N ARG A 278 1.84 -20.39 3.13
CA ARG A 278 0.55 -19.76 3.45
C ARG A 278 0.56 -19.12 4.84
N ALA A 279 1.06 -19.85 5.84
CA ALA A 279 1.18 -19.32 7.21
C ALA A 279 2.07 -18.10 7.29
N GLU A 280 3.18 -18.08 6.55
CA GLU A 280 4.09 -16.94 6.43
C GLU A 280 3.40 -15.72 5.81
N PHE A 281 2.70 -15.91 4.67
CA PHE A 281 1.94 -14.82 4.04
C PHE A 281 0.90 -14.22 4.99
N GLU A 282 0.17 -15.06 5.74
CA GLU A 282 -0.81 -14.58 6.71
C GLU A 282 -0.15 -13.80 7.86
N HIS A 283 0.99 -14.27 8.34
CA HIS A 283 1.78 -13.55 9.33
C HIS A 283 2.25 -12.20 8.79
N GLU A 284 2.83 -12.17 7.58
CA GLU A 284 3.31 -10.95 6.95
C GLU A 284 2.18 -9.96 6.66
N MET A 285 1.00 -10.44 6.22
CA MET A 285 -0.19 -9.60 6.04
C MET A 285 -0.57 -8.88 7.35
N ARG A 286 -0.62 -9.62 8.48
CA ARG A 286 -0.95 -9.03 9.80
C ARG A 286 0.09 -7.99 10.22
N GLN A 287 1.37 -8.31 10.05
CA GLN A 287 2.46 -7.41 10.42
C GLN A 287 2.52 -6.18 9.51
N THR A 288 2.26 -6.33 8.20
CA THR A 288 2.17 -5.21 7.25
C THR A 288 1.09 -4.22 7.69
N VAL A 289 -0.10 -4.73 8.01
CA VAL A 289 -1.19 -3.86 8.49
C VAL A 289 -0.79 -3.18 9.80
N ARG A 290 -0.20 -3.90 10.75
CA ARG A 290 0.25 -3.32 12.03
C ARG A 290 1.27 -2.21 11.80
N THR A 291 2.32 -2.48 11.01
CA THR A 291 3.43 -1.54 10.75
C THR A 291 2.94 -0.28 10.04
N LEU A 292 2.00 -0.41 9.11
CA LEU A 292 1.56 0.70 8.26
C LEU A 292 0.22 1.32 8.70
N TYR A 293 -0.37 0.86 9.79
CA TYR A 293 -1.68 1.31 10.27
C TYR A 293 -1.75 2.82 10.50
N GLY A 294 -0.66 3.42 10.99
CA GLY A 294 -0.57 4.84 11.33
C GLY A 294 -0.61 5.80 10.14
N HIS A 295 -0.46 5.32 8.90
CA HIS A 295 -0.36 6.16 7.70
C HIS A 295 -1.72 6.50 7.10
N PRO A 296 -2.22 7.73 7.22
CA PRO A 296 -3.54 8.13 6.69
C PRO A 296 -3.62 8.13 5.16
N SER A 297 -2.53 8.28 4.46
CA SER A 297 -2.48 8.22 2.99
C SER A 297 -2.90 6.86 2.43
N ILE A 298 -2.67 5.76 3.17
CA ILE A 298 -3.12 4.44 2.75
C ILE A 298 -4.63 4.38 2.87
N VAL A 299 -5.33 4.19 1.76
CA VAL A 299 -6.80 4.16 1.70
C VAL A 299 -7.35 2.82 1.22
N LEU A 300 -6.50 1.96 0.65
CA LEU A 300 -6.89 0.66 0.13
C LEU A 300 -5.75 -0.35 0.31
N TRP A 301 -6.10 -1.54 0.78
CA TRP A 301 -5.24 -2.72 0.82
C TRP A 301 -5.55 -3.62 -0.37
N THR A 302 -4.55 -3.98 -1.17
CA THR A 302 -4.69 -5.03 -2.20
C THR A 302 -4.15 -6.34 -1.64
N LEU A 303 -5.02 -7.35 -1.49
CA LEU A 303 -4.65 -8.61 -0.87
C LEU A 303 -3.86 -9.50 -1.82
N PHE A 304 -4.36 -9.67 -3.06
CA PHE A 304 -3.69 -10.44 -4.11
C PHE A 304 -3.68 -9.69 -5.43
N ASN A 305 -2.62 -9.88 -6.20
CA ASN A 305 -2.48 -9.37 -7.56
C ASN A 305 -2.39 -10.53 -8.55
N GLU A 306 -3.23 -10.51 -9.59
CA GLU A 306 -3.18 -11.39 -10.77
C GLU A 306 -3.09 -12.91 -10.45
N GLY A 307 -3.61 -13.32 -9.30
CA GLY A 307 -3.56 -14.71 -8.88
C GLY A 307 -2.18 -15.19 -8.40
N TRP A 308 -1.21 -14.29 -8.28
CA TRP A 308 0.15 -14.65 -7.85
C TRP A 308 0.19 -15.06 -6.38
N GLY A 309 0.19 -16.36 -6.16
CA GLY A 309 0.17 -16.93 -4.82
C GLY A 309 -1.17 -16.73 -4.09
N GLN A 310 -2.27 -16.55 -4.81
CA GLN A 310 -3.61 -16.37 -4.25
C GLN A 310 -4.16 -17.66 -3.62
N PHE A 311 -4.80 -17.52 -2.46
CA PHE A 311 -5.48 -18.62 -1.77
C PHE A 311 -6.47 -18.08 -0.73
N ASP A 312 -7.50 -18.84 -0.42
CA ASP A 312 -8.48 -18.58 0.65
C ASP A 312 -8.94 -17.11 0.73
N THR A 313 -9.07 -16.45 -0.42
CA THR A 313 -9.27 -14.99 -0.55
C THR A 313 -10.42 -14.47 0.31
N LYS A 314 -11.58 -15.18 0.34
CA LYS A 314 -12.73 -14.72 1.14
C LYS A 314 -12.44 -14.69 2.63
N ARG A 315 -11.72 -15.70 3.14
CA ARG A 315 -11.34 -15.78 4.56
C ARG A 315 -10.36 -14.67 4.91
N LEU A 316 -9.31 -14.52 4.10
CA LEU A 316 -8.28 -13.50 4.32
C LEU A 316 -8.81 -12.07 4.18
N THR A 317 -9.73 -11.84 3.24
CA THR A 317 -10.42 -10.54 3.12
C THR A 317 -11.18 -10.19 4.41
N LYS A 318 -11.92 -11.15 4.99
CA LYS A 318 -12.63 -10.93 6.27
C LYS A 318 -11.65 -10.64 7.41
N GLU A 319 -10.54 -11.34 7.45
CA GLU A 319 -9.49 -11.11 8.44
C GLU A 319 -8.87 -9.72 8.29
N LEU A 320 -8.49 -9.34 7.07
CA LEU A 320 -7.92 -8.03 6.75
C LEU A 320 -8.86 -6.89 7.15
N LYS A 321 -10.15 -7.00 6.85
CA LYS A 321 -11.19 -6.03 7.26
C LYS A 321 -11.32 -5.93 8.79
N ARG A 322 -11.12 -7.03 9.52
CA ARG A 322 -11.14 -7.02 10.98
C ARG A 322 -9.89 -6.37 11.57
N LEU A 323 -8.72 -6.59 10.95
CA LEU A 323 -7.46 -5.96 11.35
C LEU A 323 -7.48 -4.45 11.12
N ASP A 324 -8.05 -4.05 9.99
CA ASP A 324 -8.19 -2.64 9.64
C ASP A 324 -9.56 -2.33 9.00
N PRO A 325 -10.52 -1.90 9.81
CA PRO A 325 -11.84 -1.51 9.32
C PRO A 325 -11.86 -0.09 8.69
N THR A 326 -10.75 0.63 8.72
CA THR A 326 -10.67 2.04 8.30
C THR A 326 -10.23 2.25 6.85
N ARG A 327 -9.99 1.15 6.13
CA ARG A 327 -9.53 1.15 4.73
C ARG A 327 -10.35 0.18 3.90
N LEU A 328 -10.37 0.44 2.59
CA LEU A 328 -10.99 -0.47 1.62
C LEU A 328 -10.09 -1.67 1.33
N VAL A 329 -10.68 -2.74 0.83
CA VAL A 329 -9.96 -3.96 0.43
C VAL A 329 -10.26 -4.30 -1.03
N ASP A 330 -9.21 -4.35 -1.85
CA ASP A 330 -9.18 -5.03 -3.15
C ASP A 330 -8.71 -6.47 -2.91
N ALA A 331 -9.64 -7.39 -2.94
CA ALA A 331 -9.37 -8.78 -2.56
C ALA A 331 -8.54 -9.54 -3.60
N ALA A 332 -8.71 -9.21 -4.89
CA ALA A 332 -8.00 -9.82 -6.01
C ALA A 332 -7.94 -8.83 -7.17
N SER A 333 -6.81 -8.16 -7.30
CA SER A 333 -6.59 -7.16 -8.34
C SER A 333 -6.39 -7.84 -9.69
N GLY A 334 -7.18 -7.42 -10.68
CA GLY A 334 -7.12 -7.91 -12.05
C GLY A 334 -8.09 -9.06 -12.31
N TRP A 335 -7.68 -10.27 -12.03
CA TRP A 335 -8.44 -11.49 -12.29
C TRP A 335 -8.46 -12.43 -11.09
N PHE A 336 -9.13 -13.57 -11.20
CA PHE A 336 -9.43 -14.49 -10.10
C PHE A 336 -10.29 -13.87 -8.97
N ASP A 337 -11.14 -12.89 -9.31
CA ASP A 337 -12.08 -12.27 -8.36
C ASP A 337 -12.99 -13.31 -7.70
N GLN A 338 -12.93 -13.42 -6.38
CA GLN A 338 -13.74 -14.32 -5.57
C GLN A 338 -15.05 -13.67 -5.08
N ARG A 339 -15.44 -12.53 -5.66
CA ARG A 339 -16.64 -11.74 -5.32
C ARG A 339 -16.68 -11.34 -3.85
N CYS A 340 -15.58 -10.80 -3.36
CA CYS A 340 -15.44 -10.25 -2.01
C CYS A 340 -14.57 -9.00 -2.04
N GLY A 341 -14.44 -8.32 -0.88
CA GLY A 341 -13.81 -7.01 -0.78
C GLY A 341 -14.78 -5.86 -1.07
N ASP A 342 -14.28 -4.66 -1.07
CA ASP A 342 -15.06 -3.42 -1.23
C ASP A 342 -15.09 -2.94 -2.68
N VAL A 343 -14.15 -3.41 -3.48
CA VAL A 343 -13.99 -2.99 -4.87
C VAL A 343 -13.96 -4.20 -5.81
N ARG A 344 -14.40 -3.97 -7.04
CA ARG A 344 -14.19 -4.87 -8.16
C ARG A 344 -13.09 -4.31 -9.04
N SER A 345 -11.98 -4.98 -9.05
CA SER A 345 -10.77 -4.60 -9.74
C SER A 345 -10.71 -5.19 -11.16
N THR A 346 -10.17 -4.42 -12.11
CA THR A 346 -9.99 -4.84 -13.49
C THR A 346 -8.61 -4.41 -13.98
N HIS A 347 -7.88 -5.31 -14.65
CA HIS A 347 -6.70 -4.98 -15.45
C HIS A 347 -7.08 -4.97 -16.92
N ASN A 348 -6.62 -3.98 -17.69
CA ASN A 348 -6.89 -3.89 -19.11
C ASN A 348 -5.70 -3.29 -19.87
N TYR A 349 -4.91 -4.16 -20.47
CA TYR A 349 -3.75 -3.75 -21.26
C TYR A 349 -3.98 -3.76 -22.77
N PHE A 350 -4.99 -4.50 -23.27
CA PHE A 350 -5.11 -4.83 -24.67
C PHE A 350 -6.34 -4.24 -25.35
N PHE A 351 -7.37 -3.88 -24.60
CA PHE A 351 -8.66 -3.48 -25.13
C PHE A 351 -8.96 -2.01 -24.83
N ARG A 352 -9.94 -1.45 -25.54
CA ARG A 352 -10.49 -0.13 -25.19
C ARG A 352 -10.91 -0.11 -23.73
N LEU A 353 -10.53 0.96 -23.02
CA LEU A 353 -10.85 1.10 -21.60
C LEU A 353 -12.36 1.18 -21.41
N LYS A 354 -12.91 0.18 -20.73
CA LYS A 354 -14.32 0.10 -20.37
C LYS A 354 -14.44 -0.55 -19.01
N VAL A 355 -15.03 0.17 -18.07
CA VAL A 355 -15.28 -0.34 -16.71
C VAL A 355 -16.77 -0.66 -16.59
N LYS A 356 -17.10 -1.92 -16.30
CA LYS A 356 -18.47 -2.33 -16.00
C LYS A 356 -18.74 -2.10 -14.52
N THR A 357 -19.77 -1.36 -14.22
CA THR A 357 -20.24 -1.15 -12.84
C THR A 357 -20.98 -2.38 -12.34
N GLU A 358 -20.98 -2.58 -11.03
CA GLU A 358 -21.82 -3.56 -10.34
C GLU A 358 -22.61 -2.91 -9.19
N LYS A 359 -23.49 -3.66 -8.54
CA LYS A 359 -24.45 -3.09 -7.59
C LYS A 359 -23.90 -2.88 -6.17
N GLU A 360 -22.88 -3.65 -5.77
CA GLU A 360 -22.43 -3.72 -4.37
C GLU A 360 -21.02 -3.19 -4.14
N ARG A 361 -20.13 -3.37 -5.10
CA ARG A 361 -18.73 -2.94 -4.98
C ARG A 361 -18.41 -1.81 -5.94
N ALA A 362 -17.52 -0.89 -5.54
CA ALA A 362 -17.03 0.12 -6.45
C ALA A 362 -16.15 -0.52 -7.53
N SER A 363 -16.38 -0.16 -8.78
CA SER A 363 -15.59 -0.69 -9.90
C SER A 363 -14.37 0.18 -10.13
N ILE A 364 -13.20 -0.43 -10.15
CA ILE A 364 -11.91 0.23 -10.36
C ILE A 364 -11.17 -0.39 -11.55
N LEU A 365 -10.43 0.45 -12.25
CA LEU A 365 -9.43 0.04 -13.23
C LEU A 365 -8.07 0.18 -12.55
N SER A 366 -7.59 -0.92 -11.99
CA SER A 366 -6.42 -0.93 -11.11
C SER A 366 -5.10 -0.97 -11.86
N GLU A 367 -5.10 -1.50 -13.09
CA GLU A 367 -3.94 -1.45 -13.98
C GLU A 367 -4.36 -1.31 -15.44
N PHE A 368 -3.65 -0.45 -16.17
CA PHE A 368 -3.77 -0.30 -17.62
C PHE A 368 -2.54 0.44 -18.19
N GLY A 369 -2.42 0.46 -19.51
CA GLY A 369 -1.32 1.14 -20.20
C GLY A 369 -0.14 0.23 -20.47
N GLY A 370 0.82 0.14 -19.55
CA GLY A 370 2.01 -0.71 -19.72
C GLY A 370 2.96 -0.18 -20.80
N PHE A 371 3.19 1.14 -20.81
CA PHE A 371 4.15 1.75 -21.72
C PHE A 371 5.56 1.63 -21.17
N SER A 372 6.52 1.32 -22.05
CA SER A 372 7.93 1.24 -21.66
C SER A 372 8.83 1.96 -22.66
N MET A 373 9.84 2.61 -22.13
CA MET A 373 10.88 3.30 -22.88
C MET A 373 12.25 2.78 -22.43
N ARG A 374 13.09 2.48 -23.42
CA ARG A 374 14.48 2.13 -23.12
C ARG A 374 15.32 3.40 -23.00
N GLU A 375 15.96 3.56 -21.85
CA GLU A 375 16.95 4.61 -21.63
C GLU A 375 18.36 4.01 -21.68
N LYS A 376 19.21 4.57 -22.54
CA LYS A 376 20.57 4.07 -22.73
C LYS A 376 21.40 4.29 -21.46
N GLY A 377 22.04 3.25 -20.97
CA GLY A 377 22.84 3.29 -19.73
C GLY A 377 22.03 3.06 -18.45
N HIS A 378 20.68 3.15 -18.49
CA HIS A 378 19.82 3.02 -17.31
C HIS A 378 18.86 1.82 -17.36
N SER A 379 18.74 1.16 -18.51
CA SER A 379 17.88 -0.03 -18.63
C SER A 379 18.63 -1.28 -18.31
N ALA A 380 18.25 -1.98 -17.26
CA ALA A 380 18.90 -3.22 -16.80
C ALA A 380 18.73 -4.41 -17.75
N CYS A 381 17.74 -4.37 -18.66
CA CYS A 381 17.46 -5.42 -19.61
C CYS A 381 17.34 -4.86 -21.03
N PRO A 382 17.90 -5.51 -22.07
CA PRO A 382 17.76 -5.07 -23.46
C PRO A 382 16.36 -5.26 -24.00
N ALA A 383 15.60 -6.22 -23.48
CA ALA A 383 14.20 -6.46 -23.85
C ALA A 383 13.27 -5.47 -23.15
N ILE A 384 12.34 -4.91 -23.90
CA ILE A 384 11.30 -4.00 -23.39
C ILE A 384 10.03 -4.82 -23.22
N TYR A 385 9.43 -4.72 -22.02
CA TYR A 385 8.14 -5.30 -21.71
C TYR A 385 7.02 -4.27 -21.88
N GLY A 386 5.90 -4.67 -22.47
CA GLY A 386 4.76 -3.80 -22.72
C GLY A 386 4.84 -3.03 -24.05
N TYR A 387 4.10 -1.94 -24.15
CA TYR A 387 4.07 -1.11 -25.35
C TYR A 387 5.32 -0.24 -25.44
N ARG A 388 6.06 -0.40 -26.54
CA ARG A 388 7.29 0.36 -26.76
C ARG A 388 7.01 1.80 -27.11
N ILE A 389 7.60 2.73 -26.35
CA ILE A 389 7.71 4.14 -26.71
C ILE A 389 9.12 4.40 -27.23
N PHE A 390 9.22 5.00 -28.42
CA PHE A 390 10.52 5.40 -28.95
C PHE A 390 10.95 6.73 -28.32
N PRO A 391 12.26 6.92 -28.01
CA PRO A 391 12.75 8.18 -27.51
C PRO A 391 12.42 9.32 -28.48
N GLY A 392 11.74 10.34 -27.99
CA GLY A 392 11.37 11.54 -28.76
C GLY A 392 10.25 12.29 -28.07
N LYS A 393 10.39 13.62 -27.89
CA LYS A 393 9.39 14.45 -27.19
C LYS A 393 7.96 14.26 -27.73
N LYS A 394 7.80 14.09 -29.04
CA LYS A 394 6.46 13.94 -29.67
C LYS A 394 5.77 12.61 -29.31
N SER A 395 6.50 11.49 -29.23
CA SER A 395 5.88 10.18 -28.94
C SER A 395 5.53 10.02 -27.46
N LEU A 396 6.32 10.57 -26.55
CA LEU A 396 6.02 10.62 -25.12
C LEU A 396 4.79 11.50 -24.85
N CYS A 397 4.74 12.71 -25.43
CA CYS A 397 3.58 13.60 -25.32
C CYS A 397 2.32 12.94 -25.87
N HIS A 398 2.39 12.28 -27.02
CA HIS A 398 1.22 11.63 -27.62
C HIS A 398 0.70 10.44 -26.79
N ALA A 399 1.59 9.60 -26.26
CA ALA A 399 1.20 8.52 -25.34
C ALA A 399 0.57 9.06 -24.06
N TYR A 400 1.16 10.10 -23.48
CA TYR A 400 0.65 10.80 -22.30
C TYR A 400 -0.73 11.44 -22.58
N GLU A 401 -0.87 12.16 -23.69
CA GLU A 401 -2.15 12.78 -24.12
C GLU A 401 -3.24 11.73 -24.33
N LYS A 402 -2.92 10.59 -24.94
CA LYS A 402 -3.86 9.48 -25.13
C LYS A 402 -4.35 8.93 -23.81
N ILE A 403 -3.44 8.64 -22.86
CA ILE A 403 -3.78 8.18 -21.52
C ILE A 403 -4.66 9.23 -20.81
N TRP A 404 -4.23 10.49 -20.81
CA TRP A 404 -4.97 11.57 -20.16
C TRP A 404 -6.35 11.82 -20.79
N LYS A 405 -6.47 11.67 -22.09
CA LYS A 405 -7.78 11.78 -22.76
C LYS A 405 -8.73 10.67 -22.30
N GLU A 406 -8.24 9.44 -22.16
CA GLU A 406 -9.05 8.32 -21.67
C GLU A 406 -9.39 8.45 -20.18
N VAL A 407 -8.44 8.85 -19.35
CA VAL A 407 -8.66 9.10 -17.91
C VAL A 407 -9.69 10.21 -17.70
N ARG A 408 -9.56 11.34 -18.44
CA ARG A 408 -10.54 12.43 -18.39
C ARG A 408 -11.93 12.00 -18.85
N ASN A 409 -12.02 11.11 -19.84
CA ASN A 409 -13.31 10.58 -20.27
C ASN A 409 -13.95 9.71 -19.19
N LEU A 410 -13.19 8.86 -18.50
CA LEU A 410 -13.67 8.07 -17.38
C LEU A 410 -14.09 8.97 -16.20
N GLU A 411 -13.32 9.99 -15.89
CA GLU A 411 -13.65 10.99 -14.88
C GLU A 411 -14.95 11.74 -15.21
N ARG A 412 -15.11 12.23 -16.45
CA ARG A 412 -16.34 12.90 -16.91
C ARG A 412 -17.56 11.99 -16.83
N LEU A 413 -17.41 10.70 -17.11
CA LEU A 413 -18.49 9.73 -16.96
C LEU A 413 -18.84 9.51 -15.48
N SER A 414 -17.85 9.58 -14.58
CA SER A 414 -18.07 9.47 -13.15
C SER A 414 -18.71 10.75 -12.55
N THR A 415 -18.31 11.93 -13.02
CA THR A 415 -18.75 13.23 -12.47
C THR A 415 -20.00 13.81 -13.12
N ARG A 416 -20.36 13.40 -14.33
CA ARG A 416 -21.64 13.82 -14.98
C ARG A 416 -22.87 13.49 -14.14
N SER A 417 -22.78 12.49 -13.29
CA SER A 417 -23.86 12.15 -12.35
C SER A 417 -24.04 13.19 -11.23
N CYS A 418 -22.99 13.87 -10.80
CA CYS A 418 -23.03 14.84 -9.69
C CYS A 418 -23.39 16.27 -10.12
N ARG A 419 -23.09 16.66 -11.38
CA ARG A 419 -23.35 18.05 -11.83
C ARG A 419 -24.81 18.34 -12.17
N ILE A 420 -25.64 17.34 -12.41
CA ILE A 420 -27.07 17.53 -12.75
C ILE A 420 -27.91 17.96 -11.53
N LEU A 421 -27.43 17.70 -10.30
CA LEU A 421 -28.16 18.04 -9.06
C LEU A 421 -27.77 19.41 -8.45
N LYS A 422 -26.73 20.09 -8.94
CA LYS A 422 -26.39 21.46 -8.51
C LYS A 422 -27.07 22.57 -9.32
N LYS A 423 -28.00 22.19 -10.22
CA LYS A 423 -28.80 23.12 -11.04
C LYS A 423 -30.30 22.85 -10.92
N LYS A 424 -30.79 22.61 -9.70
CA LYS A 424 -32.22 22.76 -9.37
C LYS A 424 -32.35 23.39 -7.99
#